data_93dbd7f70f4902ebcf43db1f9955d529
#
_entry.id   93dbd7f70f4902ebcf43db1f9955d529
#
_cell.length_a   1.000
_cell.length_b   1.000
_cell.length_c   1.000
_cell.angle_alpha   90.00
_cell.angle_beta   90.00
_cell.angle_gamma   90.00
#
_symmetry.space_group_name_H-M   'P 1'
#
loop_
_entity.id
_entity.type
_entity.pdbx_description
1 polymer ?
#
loop_
_entity_poly.entity_id
_entity_poly.type
_entity_poly.pdbx_seq_one_letter_code
_entity_poly.pdbx_strand_id
1 'polypeptide(L)'
;MDLIHTADIHIGAFPHSVLRRANTEALSKIVELALSENVRTLVIAGDLFETPRLGYEATLNVIKIMKNAVREGVKFIVTPGSHDLTAKGHGVLTVLKEVGLINVTESVEEEYKLRLKPLEVNGLVFYGIPGLRGEREVEYLEKRKVIYENYSENRDNVLIAHTGLYVYSGLDISKISPKYRVIKLSEEAYSSIHKHFKYLALGHIHFPIPHHEFFEGKVAAYPGAPIGRDANDIYETYILRTEHRTNRRILLVNLGSRNAKVRALTDNFGVDVRVMEVHGVEGLAEEVRKNLKDMSEKYRCLIVYTGKVGLEEYGRIRKIVDDESRKFNAWFHVIRGEPQEEYITLLEEFRSDLLNIEELEREAIEKALEKFGLKISPTTIMDLISTLGREYGEGMRKADVNEEVTDDALKILEQIFEELKK
;
A
#
# COMPACT_ATOMS: atom_id res chain seq x y z
N MET A 1 -18.08 2.64 -20.28
CA MET A 1 -17.01 2.79 -19.26
C MET A 1 -15.70 2.48 -19.96
N ASP A 2 -14.67 3.28 -19.71
CA ASP A 2 -13.44 3.22 -20.50
C ASP A 2 -12.38 2.34 -19.85
N LEU A 3 -12.31 2.36 -18.52
CA LEU A 3 -11.38 1.52 -17.78
C LEU A 3 -11.91 1.15 -16.37
N ILE A 4 -11.32 0.09 -15.83
CA ILE A 4 -11.36 -0.24 -14.40
C ILE A 4 -10.02 0.17 -13.78
N HIS A 5 -10.09 0.77 -12.59
CA HIS A 5 -8.92 1.11 -11.79
C HIS A 5 -8.94 0.33 -10.47
N THR A 6 -7.87 -0.40 -10.23
CA THR A 6 -7.54 -1.07 -8.97
C THR A 6 -6.08 -0.81 -8.61
N ALA A 7 -5.67 -1.11 -7.39
CA ALA A 7 -4.30 -0.96 -6.89
C ALA A 7 -4.06 -1.92 -5.71
N ASP A 8 -2.83 -2.03 -5.27
CA ASP A 8 -2.43 -2.61 -3.99
C ASP A 8 -3.02 -4.02 -3.76
N ILE A 9 -2.94 -4.87 -4.78
CA ILE A 9 -3.49 -6.24 -4.71
C ILE A 9 -2.65 -7.12 -3.80
N HIS A 10 -1.33 -6.87 -3.72
CA HIS A 10 -0.38 -7.58 -2.85
C HIS A 10 -0.48 -9.10 -2.93
N ILE A 11 -0.47 -9.65 -4.14
CA ILE A 11 -0.44 -11.11 -4.33
C ILE A 11 0.84 -11.67 -3.69
N GLY A 12 0.67 -12.66 -2.80
CA GLY A 12 1.76 -13.21 -2.00
C GLY A 12 1.80 -12.73 -0.56
N ALA A 13 0.97 -11.77 -0.17
CA ALA A 13 0.74 -11.44 1.23
C ALA A 13 0.15 -12.64 2.01
N PHE A 14 0.31 -12.63 3.32
CA PHE A 14 -0.14 -13.71 4.21
C PHE A 14 0.41 -15.10 3.85
N PRO A 15 1.72 -15.31 3.56
CA PRO A 15 2.25 -16.51 2.91
C PRO A 15 2.02 -17.81 3.70
N HIS A 16 1.91 -17.74 5.03
CA HIS A 16 1.78 -18.89 5.92
C HIS A 16 0.41 -18.96 6.63
N SER A 17 -0.63 -18.35 6.04
CA SER A 17 -1.96 -18.30 6.64
C SER A 17 -3.04 -18.88 5.72
N VAL A 18 -4.26 -18.96 6.25
CA VAL A 18 -5.44 -19.33 5.47
C VAL A 18 -5.74 -18.30 4.36
N LEU A 19 -5.25 -17.06 4.50
CA LEU A 19 -5.42 -15.99 3.53
C LEU A 19 -4.43 -16.02 2.35
N ARG A 20 -3.47 -16.96 2.32
CA ARG A 20 -2.40 -17.00 1.31
C ARG A 20 -2.87 -16.94 -0.17
N ARG A 21 -4.11 -17.32 -0.44
CA ARG A 21 -4.70 -17.28 -1.79
C ARG A 21 -5.69 -16.13 -1.97
N ALA A 22 -6.05 -15.44 -0.91
CA ALA A 22 -7.12 -14.44 -0.93
C ALA A 22 -6.86 -13.34 -1.97
N ASN A 23 -5.65 -12.76 -1.99
CA ASN A 23 -5.29 -11.69 -2.92
C ASN A 23 -5.23 -12.18 -4.38
N THR A 24 -4.83 -13.44 -4.62
CA THR A 24 -4.89 -14.02 -5.97
C THR A 24 -6.34 -14.24 -6.43
N GLU A 25 -7.21 -14.64 -5.53
CA GLU A 25 -8.65 -14.81 -5.82
C GLU A 25 -9.34 -13.46 -5.99
N ALA A 26 -8.90 -12.41 -5.26
CA ALA A 26 -9.35 -11.05 -5.48
C ALA A 26 -9.03 -10.56 -6.91
N LEU A 27 -7.84 -10.88 -7.46
CA LEU A 27 -7.54 -10.60 -8.86
C LEU A 27 -8.52 -11.31 -9.81
N SER A 28 -8.87 -12.58 -9.54
CA SER A 28 -9.87 -13.29 -10.33
C SER A 28 -11.23 -12.58 -10.28
N LYS A 29 -11.66 -12.17 -9.09
CA LYS A 29 -12.91 -11.43 -8.90
C LYS A 29 -12.91 -10.08 -9.61
N ILE A 30 -11.79 -9.34 -9.59
CA ILE A 30 -11.64 -8.09 -10.34
C ILE A 30 -11.80 -8.32 -11.84
N VAL A 31 -11.21 -9.38 -12.38
CA VAL A 31 -11.38 -9.76 -13.79
C VAL A 31 -12.84 -10.10 -14.10
N GLU A 32 -13.50 -10.88 -13.25
CA GLU A 32 -14.94 -11.21 -13.41
C GLU A 32 -15.80 -9.95 -13.43
N LEU A 33 -15.57 -9.01 -12.52
CA LEU A 33 -16.26 -7.72 -12.49
C LEU A 33 -15.97 -6.90 -13.76
N ALA A 34 -14.74 -6.88 -14.25
CA ALA A 34 -14.40 -6.21 -15.50
C ALA A 34 -15.18 -6.78 -16.71
N LEU A 35 -15.26 -8.10 -16.80
CA LEU A 35 -15.97 -8.79 -17.86
C LEU A 35 -17.49 -8.55 -17.77
N SER A 36 -18.07 -8.60 -16.56
CA SER A 36 -19.51 -8.36 -16.35
C SER A 36 -19.93 -6.92 -16.68
N GLU A 37 -19.07 -5.94 -16.42
CA GLU A 37 -19.29 -4.53 -16.79
C GLU A 37 -18.90 -4.22 -18.26
N ASN A 38 -18.47 -5.24 -19.00
CA ASN A 38 -18.01 -5.11 -20.39
C ASN A 38 -16.84 -4.11 -20.55
N VAL A 39 -15.96 -4.00 -19.56
CA VAL A 39 -14.75 -3.16 -19.61
C VAL A 39 -13.55 -4.02 -19.94
N ARG A 40 -12.73 -3.59 -20.88
CA ARG A 40 -11.57 -4.35 -21.39
C ARG A 40 -10.23 -3.70 -21.07
N THR A 41 -10.21 -2.57 -20.37
CA THR A 41 -9.00 -1.88 -19.92
C THR A 41 -8.95 -1.92 -18.40
N LEU A 42 -7.98 -2.63 -17.84
CA LEU A 42 -7.82 -2.80 -16.40
C LEU A 42 -6.48 -2.18 -15.96
N VAL A 43 -6.57 -1.08 -15.21
CA VAL A 43 -5.42 -0.35 -14.66
C VAL A 43 -5.14 -0.85 -13.25
N ILE A 44 -3.87 -1.19 -12.99
CA ILE A 44 -3.33 -1.54 -11.67
C ILE A 44 -2.30 -0.49 -11.28
N ALA A 45 -2.66 0.36 -10.34
CA ALA A 45 -1.83 1.47 -9.90
C ALA A 45 -0.84 1.05 -8.81
N GLY A 46 0.04 0.10 -9.12
CA GLY A 46 1.12 -0.40 -8.28
C GLY A 46 0.75 -1.50 -7.30
N ASP A 47 1.79 -2.08 -6.74
CA ASP A 47 1.78 -3.14 -5.73
C ASP A 47 0.84 -4.31 -6.10
N LEU A 48 1.02 -4.80 -7.33
CA LEU A 48 0.36 -6.04 -7.77
C LEU A 48 0.85 -7.23 -6.93
N PHE A 49 2.13 -7.24 -6.59
CA PHE A 49 2.77 -8.29 -5.80
C PHE A 49 3.28 -7.77 -4.46
N GLU A 50 3.24 -8.61 -3.41
CA GLU A 50 3.83 -8.31 -2.11
C GLU A 50 5.36 -8.27 -2.16
N THR A 51 5.96 -9.04 -3.06
CA THR A 51 7.40 -9.05 -3.30
C THR A 51 7.68 -9.27 -4.78
N PRO A 52 8.81 -8.76 -5.30
CA PRO A 52 9.19 -8.98 -6.70
C PRO A 52 9.43 -10.45 -7.06
N ARG A 53 9.58 -11.31 -6.06
CA ARG A 53 9.84 -12.75 -6.22
C ARG A 53 8.70 -13.54 -5.59
N LEU A 54 7.70 -13.83 -6.40
CA LEU A 54 6.55 -14.63 -5.98
C LEU A 54 6.88 -16.13 -6.03
N GLY A 55 6.29 -16.91 -5.13
CA GLY A 55 6.40 -18.38 -5.17
C GLY A 55 5.75 -18.97 -6.43
N TYR A 56 6.25 -20.14 -6.86
CA TYR A 56 5.84 -20.78 -8.11
C TYR A 56 4.33 -20.99 -8.24
N GLU A 57 3.66 -21.50 -7.20
CA GLU A 57 2.21 -21.75 -7.21
C GLU A 57 1.42 -20.45 -7.46
N ALA A 58 1.75 -19.39 -6.76
CA ALA A 58 1.06 -18.09 -6.88
C ALA A 58 1.34 -17.49 -8.28
N THR A 59 2.58 -17.54 -8.77
CA THR A 59 2.94 -17.08 -10.12
C THR A 59 2.13 -17.81 -11.19
N LEU A 60 2.03 -19.14 -11.09
CA LEU A 60 1.27 -19.94 -12.05
C LEU A 60 -0.23 -19.60 -12.04
N ASN A 61 -0.80 -19.36 -10.88
CA ASN A 61 -2.21 -18.98 -10.75
C ASN A 61 -2.47 -17.60 -11.36
N VAL A 62 -1.61 -16.61 -11.12
CA VAL A 62 -1.69 -15.29 -11.75
C VAL A 62 -1.62 -15.39 -13.27
N ILE A 63 -0.65 -16.16 -13.81
CA ILE A 63 -0.53 -16.40 -15.26
C ILE A 63 -1.83 -17.00 -15.82
N LYS A 64 -2.43 -17.97 -15.15
CA LYS A 64 -3.69 -18.59 -15.60
C LYS A 64 -4.84 -17.58 -15.63
N ILE A 65 -5.00 -16.79 -14.56
CA ILE A 65 -6.04 -15.76 -14.47
C ILE A 65 -5.87 -14.73 -15.59
N MET A 66 -4.66 -14.13 -15.70
CA MET A 66 -4.39 -13.10 -16.70
C MET A 66 -4.48 -13.64 -18.13
N LYS A 67 -3.99 -14.86 -18.41
CA LYS A 67 -4.08 -15.49 -19.72
C LYS A 67 -5.54 -15.67 -20.16
N ASN A 68 -6.41 -16.09 -19.25
CA ASN A 68 -7.83 -16.25 -19.55
C ASN A 68 -8.48 -14.87 -19.80
N ALA A 69 -8.17 -13.88 -18.97
CA ALA A 69 -8.69 -12.51 -19.15
C ALA A 69 -8.24 -11.89 -20.49
N VAL A 70 -6.97 -12.07 -20.87
CA VAL A 70 -6.43 -11.57 -22.15
C VAL A 70 -7.11 -12.24 -23.33
N ARG A 71 -7.47 -13.52 -23.25
CA ARG A 71 -8.24 -14.21 -24.29
C ARG A 71 -9.64 -13.63 -24.46
N GLU A 72 -10.24 -13.14 -23.37
CA GLU A 72 -11.52 -12.41 -23.37
C GLU A 72 -11.36 -10.91 -23.77
N GLY A 73 -10.16 -10.52 -24.19
CA GLY A 73 -9.85 -9.17 -24.69
C GLY A 73 -9.44 -8.16 -23.62
N VAL A 74 -9.29 -8.56 -22.35
CA VAL A 74 -8.82 -7.66 -21.28
C VAL A 74 -7.37 -7.28 -21.52
N LYS A 75 -7.07 -5.99 -21.41
CA LYS A 75 -5.72 -5.42 -21.42
C LYS A 75 -5.38 -4.90 -20.05
N PHE A 76 -4.34 -5.47 -19.45
CA PHE A 76 -3.81 -5.02 -18.15
C PHE A 76 -2.78 -3.93 -18.39
N ILE A 77 -2.94 -2.79 -17.71
CA ILE A 77 -1.99 -1.69 -17.66
C ILE A 77 -1.50 -1.61 -16.22
N VAL A 78 -0.19 -1.80 -16.01
CA VAL A 78 0.41 -1.84 -14.67
C VAL A 78 1.47 -0.76 -14.56
N THR A 79 1.36 0.09 -13.55
CA THR A 79 2.47 0.93 -13.09
C THR A 79 3.10 0.21 -11.90
N PRO A 80 4.42 0.00 -11.87
CA PRO A 80 5.04 -0.70 -10.75
C PRO A 80 4.92 0.09 -9.45
N GLY A 81 4.57 -0.59 -8.36
CA GLY A 81 4.63 -0.04 -7.01
C GLY A 81 5.97 -0.35 -6.31
N SER A 82 6.08 0.06 -5.06
CA SER A 82 7.31 -0.10 -4.27
C SER A 82 7.66 -1.57 -3.99
N HIS A 83 6.66 -2.45 -3.92
CA HIS A 83 6.81 -3.88 -3.70
C HIS A 83 7.08 -4.69 -4.98
N ASP A 84 6.79 -4.14 -6.15
CA ASP A 84 6.92 -4.83 -7.44
C ASP A 84 8.35 -4.83 -7.99
N LEU A 85 9.19 -3.86 -7.57
CA LEU A 85 10.50 -3.60 -8.16
C LEU A 85 11.64 -4.22 -7.34
N THR A 86 12.63 -4.76 -8.05
CA THR A 86 13.95 -5.07 -7.48
C THR A 86 14.94 -3.96 -7.84
N ALA A 87 16.05 -3.85 -7.11
CA ALA A 87 17.15 -2.93 -7.45
C ALA A 87 17.72 -3.14 -8.87
N LYS A 88 17.48 -4.33 -9.46
CA LYS A 88 17.94 -4.70 -10.83
C LYS A 88 16.80 -4.69 -11.87
N GLY A 89 15.60 -4.23 -11.48
CA GLY A 89 14.44 -4.19 -12.38
C GLY A 89 13.85 -5.56 -12.78
N HIS A 90 14.32 -6.67 -12.23
CA HIS A 90 13.87 -8.01 -12.57
C HIS A 90 12.94 -8.58 -11.50
N GLY A 91 11.75 -8.99 -11.90
CA GLY A 91 10.74 -9.58 -11.01
C GLY A 91 9.63 -10.26 -11.80
N VAL A 92 8.58 -10.69 -11.11
CA VAL A 92 7.43 -11.35 -11.75
C VAL A 92 6.75 -10.42 -12.75
N LEU A 93 6.70 -9.10 -12.53
CA LEU A 93 6.18 -8.15 -13.52
C LEU A 93 6.93 -8.24 -14.86
N THR A 94 8.26 -8.36 -14.84
CA THR A 94 9.06 -8.49 -16.06
C THR A 94 8.66 -9.78 -16.81
N VAL A 95 8.50 -10.90 -16.11
CA VAL A 95 8.06 -12.14 -16.73
C VAL A 95 6.69 -11.99 -17.39
N LEU A 96 5.71 -11.39 -16.68
CA LEU A 96 4.38 -11.18 -17.23
C LEU A 96 4.35 -10.25 -18.43
N LYS A 97 5.21 -9.21 -18.45
CA LYS A 97 5.39 -8.30 -19.58
C LYS A 97 5.97 -9.06 -20.79
N GLU A 98 7.05 -9.81 -20.61
CA GLU A 98 7.74 -10.55 -21.69
C GLU A 98 6.84 -11.61 -22.33
N VAL A 99 5.95 -12.25 -21.55
CA VAL A 99 4.97 -13.22 -22.10
C VAL A 99 3.69 -12.55 -22.63
N GLY A 100 3.64 -11.22 -22.66
CA GLY A 100 2.55 -10.44 -23.27
C GLY A 100 1.24 -10.45 -22.48
N LEU A 101 1.26 -10.73 -21.18
CA LEU A 101 0.06 -10.75 -20.34
C LEU A 101 -0.29 -9.36 -19.76
N ILE A 102 0.69 -8.49 -19.62
CA ILE A 102 0.51 -7.13 -19.10
C ILE A 102 1.27 -6.11 -19.94
N ASN A 103 0.80 -4.87 -19.91
CA ASN A 103 1.49 -3.71 -20.41
C ASN A 103 1.99 -2.91 -19.20
N VAL A 104 3.29 -2.70 -19.10
CA VAL A 104 3.91 -1.96 -17.99
C VAL A 104 4.25 -0.55 -18.46
N THR A 105 3.86 0.46 -17.69
CA THR A 105 4.27 1.84 -17.95
C THR A 105 5.77 2.01 -17.73
N GLU A 106 6.39 2.86 -18.55
CA GLU A 106 7.84 3.08 -18.49
C GLU A 106 8.15 4.52 -18.09
N SER A 107 9.11 4.66 -17.20
CA SER A 107 9.69 5.93 -16.79
C SER A 107 11.20 5.82 -16.76
N VAL A 108 11.88 6.96 -16.99
CA VAL A 108 13.33 7.09 -16.90
C VAL A 108 13.63 8.21 -15.92
N GLU A 109 14.37 7.88 -14.87
CA GLU A 109 14.87 8.86 -13.93
C GLU A 109 16.18 9.44 -14.48
N GLU A 110 16.18 10.73 -14.79
CA GLU A 110 17.33 11.51 -15.20
C GLU A 110 17.79 12.36 -14.01
N GLU A 111 19.00 12.90 -14.04
CA GLU A 111 19.69 13.60 -12.94
C GLU A 111 18.80 14.57 -12.11
N TYR A 112 17.80 15.22 -12.73
CA TYR A 112 16.88 16.14 -12.04
C TYR A 112 15.45 16.07 -12.55
N LYS A 113 15.07 15.03 -13.30
CA LYS A 113 13.76 14.93 -13.96
C LYS A 113 13.30 13.49 -14.02
N LEU A 114 12.00 13.32 -13.96
CA LEU A 114 11.33 12.03 -14.22
C LEU A 114 10.65 12.11 -15.60
N ARG A 115 11.13 11.34 -16.56
CA ARG A 115 10.56 11.26 -17.89
C ARG A 115 9.64 10.07 -18.00
N LEU A 116 8.37 10.30 -18.36
CA LEU A 116 7.35 9.28 -18.52
C LEU A 116 7.10 9.04 -20.01
N LYS A 117 7.15 7.76 -20.42
CA LYS A 117 6.82 7.37 -21.79
C LYS A 117 5.33 7.06 -21.94
N PRO A 118 4.69 7.46 -23.04
CA PRO A 118 3.30 7.15 -23.29
C PRO A 118 3.11 5.65 -23.59
N LEU A 119 2.10 5.05 -22.99
CA LEU A 119 1.62 3.71 -23.29
C LEU A 119 0.21 3.81 -23.90
N GLU A 120 0.06 3.43 -25.15
CA GLU A 120 -1.22 3.51 -25.85
C GLU A 120 -1.94 2.18 -25.84
N VAL A 121 -3.14 2.15 -25.24
CA VAL A 121 -3.99 0.95 -25.18
C VAL A 121 -5.47 1.34 -25.33
N ASN A 122 -6.17 0.67 -26.24
CA ASN A 122 -7.61 0.87 -26.48
C ASN A 122 -8.02 2.34 -26.71
N GLY A 123 -7.16 3.12 -27.37
CA GLY A 123 -7.40 4.53 -27.69
C GLY A 123 -7.12 5.50 -26.54
N LEU A 124 -6.71 5.00 -25.38
CA LEU A 124 -6.29 5.79 -24.23
C LEU A 124 -4.77 5.87 -24.15
N VAL A 125 -4.24 6.95 -23.57
CA VAL A 125 -2.80 7.14 -23.34
C VAL A 125 -2.52 7.17 -21.85
N PHE A 126 -1.66 6.27 -21.41
CA PHE A 126 -1.27 6.12 -20.02
C PHE A 126 0.16 6.60 -19.79
N TYR A 127 0.36 7.37 -18.73
CA TYR A 127 1.66 7.72 -18.20
C TYR A 127 1.76 7.16 -16.79
N GLY A 128 2.89 6.56 -16.43
CA GLY A 128 3.04 5.92 -15.13
C GLY A 128 4.18 6.48 -14.30
N ILE A 129 3.89 6.85 -13.07
CA ILE A 129 4.87 7.22 -12.03
C ILE A 129 4.96 6.03 -11.08
N PRO A 130 6.07 5.26 -11.10
CA PRO A 130 6.25 4.14 -10.19
C PRO A 130 6.52 4.62 -8.76
N GLY A 131 6.31 3.75 -7.77
CA GLY A 131 6.74 3.99 -6.41
C GLY A 131 8.27 3.97 -6.32
N LEU A 132 8.88 5.14 -6.27
CA LEU A 132 10.32 5.29 -6.19
C LEU A 132 10.83 5.13 -4.75
N ARG A 133 12.07 4.72 -4.61
CA ARG A 133 12.71 4.60 -3.30
C ARG A 133 12.81 5.97 -2.63
N GLY A 134 12.39 6.07 -1.36
CA GLY A 134 12.39 7.32 -0.60
C GLY A 134 11.37 8.34 -1.09
N GLU A 135 10.33 7.91 -1.80
CA GLU A 135 9.22 8.77 -2.28
C GLU A 135 9.68 9.94 -3.16
N ARG A 136 10.78 9.75 -3.91
CA ARG A 136 11.35 10.78 -4.81
C ARG A 136 10.38 11.24 -5.90
N GLU A 137 9.40 10.41 -6.26
CA GLU A 137 8.34 10.77 -7.21
C GLU A 137 7.56 11.99 -6.75
N VAL A 138 7.35 12.16 -5.44
CA VAL A 138 6.66 13.34 -4.87
C VAL A 138 7.49 14.60 -5.07
N GLU A 139 8.80 14.51 -4.89
CA GLU A 139 9.71 15.64 -5.13
C GLU A 139 9.69 16.08 -6.59
N TYR A 140 9.68 15.13 -7.55
CA TYR A 140 9.56 15.44 -8.96
C TYR A 140 8.23 16.11 -9.30
N LEU A 141 7.13 15.64 -8.70
CA LEU A 141 5.81 16.26 -8.87
C LEU A 141 5.76 17.66 -8.30
N GLU A 142 6.21 17.85 -7.06
CA GLU A 142 6.20 19.15 -6.37
C GLU A 142 7.06 20.18 -7.12
N LYS A 143 8.27 19.80 -7.54
CA LYS A 143 9.17 20.66 -8.30
C LYS A 143 8.79 20.79 -9.79
N ARG A 144 7.68 20.18 -10.24
CA ARG A 144 7.23 20.16 -11.66
C ARG A 144 8.32 19.67 -12.61
N LYS A 145 9.07 18.67 -12.19
CA LYS A 145 10.18 18.07 -12.93
C LYS A 145 9.80 16.76 -13.63
N VAL A 146 8.50 16.55 -13.87
CA VAL A 146 7.98 15.41 -14.63
C VAL A 146 7.80 15.84 -16.09
N ILE A 147 8.37 15.05 -17.01
CA ILE A 147 8.25 15.25 -18.45
C ILE A 147 7.36 14.17 -19.03
N TYR A 148 6.31 14.54 -19.74
CA TYR A 148 5.40 13.64 -20.45
C TYR A 148 5.81 13.59 -21.92
N GLU A 149 6.48 12.50 -22.35
CA GLU A 149 6.90 12.35 -23.74
C GLU A 149 5.69 12.28 -24.67
N ASN A 150 5.79 12.91 -25.85
CA ASN A 150 4.76 12.87 -26.89
C ASN A 150 3.35 13.21 -26.40
N TYR A 151 3.26 14.06 -25.37
CA TYR A 151 1.98 14.51 -24.83
C TYR A 151 1.16 15.27 -25.88
N SER A 152 -0.15 15.02 -25.91
CA SER A 152 -1.12 15.73 -26.75
C SER A 152 -2.42 15.99 -25.98
N GLU A 153 -2.87 17.23 -25.97
CA GLU A 153 -4.14 17.62 -25.32
C GLU A 153 -5.38 17.01 -25.98
N ASN A 154 -5.25 16.60 -27.25
CA ASN A 154 -6.36 16.02 -28.02
C ASN A 154 -6.58 14.53 -27.73
N ARG A 155 -5.85 13.95 -26.78
CA ARG A 155 -5.93 12.54 -26.42
C ARG A 155 -6.51 12.36 -25.02
N ASP A 156 -7.06 11.19 -24.78
CA ASP A 156 -7.55 10.81 -23.46
C ASP A 156 -6.38 10.30 -22.61
N ASN A 157 -5.74 11.26 -21.91
CA ASN A 157 -4.57 10.99 -21.09
C ASN A 157 -4.99 10.64 -19.66
N VAL A 158 -4.38 9.57 -19.14
CA VAL A 158 -4.52 9.07 -17.77
C VAL A 158 -3.15 9.03 -17.12
N LEU A 159 -3.01 9.62 -15.93
CA LEU A 159 -1.83 9.45 -15.10
C LEU A 159 -2.08 8.34 -14.10
N ILE A 160 -1.18 7.37 -14.04
CA ILE A 160 -1.16 6.32 -13.01
C ILE A 160 0.00 6.63 -12.09
N ALA A 161 -0.20 6.71 -10.78
CA ALA A 161 0.88 6.97 -9.84
C ALA A 161 0.73 6.11 -8.59
N HIS A 162 1.85 5.50 -8.17
CA HIS A 162 1.90 4.74 -6.92
C HIS A 162 2.63 5.55 -5.87
N THR A 163 1.89 6.38 -5.12
CA THR A 163 2.43 7.32 -4.14
C THR A 163 1.36 7.90 -3.23
N GLY A 164 1.73 8.32 -2.03
CA GLY A 164 0.85 8.95 -1.05
C GLY A 164 0.68 10.45 -1.33
N LEU A 165 -0.28 10.84 -2.16
CA LEU A 165 -0.58 12.24 -2.45
C LEU A 165 -1.86 12.70 -1.77
N TYR A 166 -1.80 13.85 -1.10
CA TYR A 166 -2.97 14.59 -0.66
C TYR A 166 -3.46 15.48 -1.80
N VAL A 167 -4.45 14.98 -2.53
CA VAL A 167 -4.97 15.63 -3.75
C VAL A 167 -6.37 16.20 -3.61
N TYR A 168 -6.94 16.22 -2.40
CA TYR A 168 -8.30 16.70 -2.17
C TYR A 168 -8.40 17.70 -1.01
N SER A 169 -8.94 18.89 -1.28
CA SER A 169 -9.50 19.75 -0.26
C SER A 169 -10.77 19.08 0.30
N GLY A 170 -10.72 18.51 1.47
CA GLY A 170 -11.84 17.78 2.08
C GLY A 170 -11.54 16.34 2.43
N LEU A 171 -10.34 15.85 2.11
CA LEU A 171 -9.85 14.58 2.60
C LEU A 171 -9.51 14.74 4.09
N ASP A 172 -10.21 13.99 4.93
CA ASP A 172 -9.83 13.88 6.33
C ASP A 172 -8.63 12.95 6.44
N ILE A 173 -7.42 13.53 6.45
CA ILE A 173 -6.14 12.79 6.58
C ILE A 173 -6.12 12.00 7.90
N SER A 174 -6.85 12.46 8.92
CA SER A 174 -6.92 11.78 10.21
C SER A 174 -7.50 10.36 10.12
N LYS A 175 -8.20 10.05 9.04
CA LYS A 175 -8.77 8.73 8.75
C LYS A 175 -7.84 7.81 7.95
N ILE A 176 -6.71 8.34 7.48
CA ILE A 176 -5.69 7.55 6.78
C ILE A 176 -4.72 7.02 7.82
N SER A 177 -4.47 5.71 7.80
CA SER A 177 -3.49 5.10 8.71
C SER A 177 -2.15 5.85 8.65
N PRO A 178 -1.53 6.17 9.78
CA PRO A 178 -0.23 6.85 9.83
C PRO A 178 0.90 6.09 9.12
N LYS A 179 0.71 4.80 8.83
CA LYS A 179 1.64 4.00 8.02
C LYS A 179 1.85 4.54 6.61
N TYR A 180 0.89 5.34 6.09
CA TYR A 180 1.02 5.98 4.79
C TYR A 180 1.53 7.40 4.97
N ARG A 181 2.72 7.68 4.49
CA ARG A 181 3.20 9.03 4.37
C ARG A 181 2.42 9.72 3.26
N VAL A 182 1.58 10.67 3.63
CA VAL A 182 0.77 11.44 2.67
C VAL A 182 1.34 12.84 2.56
N ILE A 183 1.78 13.21 1.36
CA ILE A 183 2.40 14.51 1.09
C ILE A 183 1.40 15.41 0.36
N LYS A 184 1.24 16.63 0.86
CA LYS A 184 0.42 17.66 0.22
C LYS A 184 1.24 18.36 -0.85
N LEU A 185 0.81 18.25 -2.10
CA LEU A 185 1.37 19.05 -3.19
C LEU A 185 0.92 20.51 -3.07
N SER A 186 1.77 21.42 -3.53
CA SER A 186 1.37 22.82 -3.74
C SER A 186 0.23 22.92 -4.77
N GLU A 187 -0.56 24.01 -4.69
CA GLU A 187 -1.66 24.21 -5.63
C GLU A 187 -1.17 24.32 -7.09
N GLU A 188 0.01 24.88 -7.29
CA GLU A 188 0.65 24.99 -8.60
C GLU A 188 1.06 23.63 -9.16
N ALA A 189 1.66 22.75 -8.33
CA ALA A 189 2.04 21.40 -8.74
C ALA A 189 0.79 20.57 -9.07
N TYR A 190 -0.22 20.61 -8.20
CA TYR A 190 -1.49 19.94 -8.40
C TYR A 190 -2.22 20.40 -9.67
N SER A 191 -2.35 21.71 -9.87
CA SER A 191 -2.99 22.30 -11.07
C SER A 191 -2.24 21.94 -12.33
N SER A 192 -0.90 21.87 -12.30
CA SER A 192 -0.07 21.45 -13.43
C SER A 192 -0.40 20.03 -13.87
N ILE A 193 -0.58 19.09 -12.92
CA ILE A 193 -0.95 17.70 -13.22
C ILE A 193 -2.36 17.67 -13.86
N HIS A 194 -3.34 18.27 -13.20
CA HIS A 194 -4.74 18.26 -13.65
C HIS A 194 -4.98 18.96 -14.99
N LYS A 195 -4.08 19.85 -15.41
CA LYS A 195 -4.13 20.44 -16.74
C LYS A 195 -3.90 19.40 -17.85
N HIS A 196 -3.10 18.38 -17.56
CA HIS A 196 -2.67 17.40 -18.56
C HIS A 196 -3.52 16.12 -18.57
N PHE A 197 -4.17 15.77 -17.45
CA PHE A 197 -4.83 14.48 -17.31
C PHE A 197 -6.30 14.62 -16.95
N LYS A 198 -7.14 13.77 -17.56
CA LYS A 198 -8.56 13.67 -17.23
C LYS A 198 -8.80 12.88 -15.95
N TYR A 199 -7.90 11.96 -15.62
CA TYR A 199 -7.98 11.08 -14.47
C TYR A 199 -6.61 10.75 -13.91
N LEU A 200 -6.49 10.76 -12.59
CA LEU A 200 -5.33 10.31 -11.83
C LEU A 200 -5.68 9.01 -11.12
N ALA A 201 -5.14 7.90 -11.62
CA ALA A 201 -5.28 6.59 -11.01
C ALA A 201 -4.18 6.39 -9.96
N LEU A 202 -4.53 6.49 -8.67
CA LEU A 202 -3.57 6.47 -7.56
C LEU A 202 -3.60 5.12 -6.83
N GLY A 203 -2.44 4.63 -6.41
CA GLY A 203 -2.23 3.50 -5.52
C GLY A 203 -1.31 3.87 -4.36
N HIS A 204 -0.93 2.91 -3.51
CA HIS A 204 -0.16 3.04 -2.29
C HIS A 204 -1.01 3.18 -1.03
N ILE A 205 -2.12 3.90 -1.05
CA ILE A 205 -3.03 4.01 0.09
C ILE A 205 -4.08 2.91 -0.01
N HIS A 206 -4.05 1.97 0.94
CA HIS A 206 -4.95 0.81 0.94
C HIS A 206 -6.39 1.14 1.34
N PHE A 207 -6.60 2.33 1.93
CA PHE A 207 -7.94 2.83 2.24
C PHE A 207 -8.55 3.52 1.02
N PRO A 208 -9.83 3.24 0.67
CA PRO A 208 -10.47 3.84 -0.50
C PRO A 208 -10.76 5.35 -0.32
N ILE A 209 -10.29 6.19 -1.26
CA ILE A 209 -10.41 7.64 -1.20
C ILE A 209 -10.76 8.23 -2.58
N PRO A 210 -11.80 9.08 -2.69
CA PRO A 210 -12.88 9.30 -1.73
C PRO A 210 -13.71 8.03 -1.55
N HIS A 211 -14.39 7.83 -0.44
CA HIS A 211 -15.21 6.63 -0.18
C HIS A 211 -16.65 6.72 -0.68
N HIS A 212 -16.97 7.75 -1.47
CA HIS A 212 -18.27 7.87 -2.12
C HIS A 212 -18.45 6.87 -3.26
N GLU A 213 -19.69 6.48 -3.52
CA GLU A 213 -20.03 5.55 -4.60
C GLU A 213 -19.86 6.20 -5.98
N PHE A 214 -20.26 7.47 -6.13
CA PHE A 214 -20.16 8.25 -7.36
C PHE A 214 -19.45 9.55 -7.14
N PHE A 215 -18.53 9.90 -8.05
CA PHE A 215 -17.86 11.18 -8.06
C PHE A 215 -17.44 11.57 -9.48
N GLU A 216 -17.36 12.86 -9.76
CA GLU A 216 -17.02 13.40 -11.06
C GLU A 216 -16.17 14.69 -10.98
N GLY A 217 -15.57 15.05 -12.08
CA GLY A 217 -14.75 16.25 -12.20
C GLY A 217 -13.30 15.94 -12.61
N LYS A 218 -12.36 16.75 -12.18
CA LYS A 218 -10.92 16.45 -12.27
C LYS A 218 -10.57 15.50 -11.13
N VAL A 219 -10.62 14.21 -11.43
CA VAL A 219 -10.65 13.18 -10.39
C VAL A 219 -9.28 12.55 -10.19
N ALA A 220 -8.83 12.57 -8.95
CA ALA A 220 -7.79 11.71 -8.43
C ALA A 220 -8.41 10.74 -7.42
N ALA A 221 -8.13 9.46 -7.49
CA ALA A 221 -8.74 8.50 -6.60
C ALA A 221 -7.82 7.33 -6.25
N TYR A 222 -7.96 6.86 -5.01
CA TYR A 222 -7.42 5.59 -4.53
C TYR A 222 -8.57 4.58 -4.45
N PRO A 223 -8.52 3.46 -5.17
CA PRO A 223 -9.50 2.38 -5.00
C PRO A 223 -9.37 1.74 -3.63
N GLY A 224 -8.17 1.79 -3.05
CA GLY A 224 -7.74 1.01 -1.91
C GLY A 224 -7.35 -0.42 -2.31
N ALA A 225 -6.78 -1.16 -1.37
CA ALA A 225 -6.45 -2.56 -1.55
C ALA A 225 -7.73 -3.40 -1.55
N PRO A 226 -7.91 -4.38 -2.44
CA PRO A 226 -9.08 -5.27 -2.43
C PRO A 226 -9.22 -6.07 -1.14
N ILE A 227 -8.10 -6.50 -0.57
CA ILE A 227 -8.06 -7.22 0.71
C ILE A 227 -7.07 -6.55 1.65
N GLY A 228 -5.85 -6.30 1.16
CA GLY A 228 -4.74 -5.78 1.93
C GLY A 228 -3.64 -6.81 2.18
N ARG A 229 -2.68 -6.47 3.02
CA ARG A 229 -1.44 -7.23 3.25
C ARG A 229 -1.15 -7.56 4.72
N ASP A 230 -1.78 -6.87 5.64
CA ASP A 230 -1.53 -6.99 7.08
C ASP A 230 -2.81 -6.90 7.92
N ALA A 231 -2.66 -7.00 9.23
CA ALA A 231 -3.77 -6.94 10.18
C ALA A 231 -4.50 -5.60 10.17
N ASN A 232 -3.77 -4.49 9.92
CA ASN A 232 -4.37 -3.15 9.85
C ASN A 232 -5.30 -3.04 8.64
N ASP A 233 -4.89 -3.58 7.49
CA ASP A 233 -5.76 -3.59 6.30
C ASP A 233 -7.03 -4.41 6.52
N ILE A 234 -6.91 -5.55 7.22
CA ILE A 234 -8.08 -6.35 7.60
C ILE A 234 -8.98 -5.56 8.57
N TYR A 235 -8.39 -4.84 9.54
CA TYR A 235 -9.15 -3.98 10.44
C TYR A 235 -9.83 -2.81 9.68
N GLU A 236 -9.14 -2.18 8.74
CA GLU A 236 -9.73 -1.13 7.88
C GLU A 236 -10.97 -1.63 7.11
N THR A 237 -11.02 -2.93 6.73
CA THR A 237 -12.23 -3.51 6.12
C THR A 237 -13.41 -3.53 7.09
N TYR A 238 -13.16 -3.78 8.38
CA TYR A 238 -14.19 -3.66 9.42
C TYR A 238 -14.66 -2.20 9.57
N ILE A 239 -13.75 -1.24 9.63
CA ILE A 239 -14.07 0.21 9.71
C ILE A 239 -14.90 0.68 8.51
N LEU A 240 -14.53 0.26 7.29
CA LEU A 240 -15.31 0.59 6.08
C LEU A 240 -16.76 0.15 6.21
N ARG A 241 -17.01 -1.04 6.75
CA ARG A 241 -18.36 -1.59 6.91
C ARG A 241 -19.15 -0.94 8.02
N THR A 242 -18.53 -0.71 9.18
CA THR A 242 -19.21 -0.26 10.40
C THR A 242 -19.37 1.27 10.45
N GLU A 243 -18.36 2.01 10.09
CA GLU A 243 -18.35 3.47 10.20
C GLU A 243 -18.74 4.17 8.88
N HIS A 244 -18.23 3.64 7.74
CA HIS A 244 -18.47 4.27 6.45
C HIS A 244 -19.61 3.63 5.65
N ARG A 245 -20.19 2.52 6.13
CA ARG A 245 -21.28 1.77 5.45
C ARG A 245 -20.97 1.42 4.00
N THR A 246 -19.70 1.12 3.73
CA THR A 246 -19.17 0.75 2.43
C THR A 246 -18.31 -0.51 2.53
N ASN A 247 -17.58 -0.88 1.49
CA ASN A 247 -16.71 -2.05 1.48
C ASN A 247 -15.45 -1.76 0.65
N ARG A 248 -14.55 -2.73 0.56
CA ARG A 248 -13.47 -2.73 -0.43
C ARG A 248 -14.08 -2.60 -1.83
N ARG A 249 -13.30 -2.11 -2.80
CA ARG A 249 -13.86 -1.75 -4.10
C ARG A 249 -12.83 -1.74 -5.22
N ILE A 250 -13.35 -1.69 -6.44
CA ILE A 250 -12.65 -1.20 -7.64
C ILE A 250 -13.40 -0.01 -8.21
N LEU A 251 -12.77 0.76 -9.09
CA LEU A 251 -13.36 1.96 -9.67
C LEU A 251 -13.61 1.76 -11.16
N LEU A 252 -14.86 1.98 -11.60
CA LEU A 252 -15.19 2.12 -13.01
C LEU A 252 -15.08 3.58 -13.41
N VAL A 253 -14.29 3.85 -14.44
CA VAL A 253 -14.00 5.21 -14.90
C VAL A 253 -14.51 5.39 -16.32
N ASN A 254 -15.24 6.49 -16.50
CA ASN A 254 -15.57 7.03 -17.83
C ASN A 254 -14.92 8.40 -17.97
N LEU A 255 -14.03 8.52 -18.94
CA LEU A 255 -13.23 9.73 -19.11
C LEU A 255 -14.04 10.90 -19.69
N GLY A 256 -15.16 10.63 -20.34
CA GLY A 256 -16.04 11.64 -20.90
C GLY A 256 -15.33 12.62 -21.85
N SER A 257 -16.08 13.62 -22.33
CA SER A 257 -15.50 14.66 -23.19
C SER A 257 -14.76 15.75 -22.40
N ARG A 258 -15.21 16.07 -21.19
CA ARG A 258 -14.64 17.16 -20.35
C ARG A 258 -14.14 16.67 -19.00
N ASN A 259 -14.92 15.86 -18.33
CA ASN A 259 -14.67 15.41 -16.95
C ASN A 259 -14.78 13.90 -16.85
N ALA A 260 -13.93 13.28 -16.05
CA ALA A 260 -14.07 11.88 -15.70
C ALA A 260 -15.27 11.69 -14.75
N LYS A 261 -15.99 10.57 -14.96
CA LYS A 261 -17.05 10.08 -14.06
C LYS A 261 -16.60 8.75 -13.50
N VAL A 262 -16.69 8.59 -12.19
CA VAL A 262 -16.24 7.40 -11.50
C VAL A 262 -17.38 6.80 -10.71
N ARG A 263 -17.57 5.48 -10.84
CA ARG A 263 -18.47 4.67 -10.04
C ARG A 263 -17.68 3.59 -9.32
N ALA A 264 -17.84 3.50 -8.02
CA ALA A 264 -17.25 2.43 -7.21
C ALA A 264 -18.08 1.15 -7.37
N LEU A 265 -17.40 0.03 -7.60
CA LEU A 265 -17.95 -1.31 -7.45
C LEU A 265 -17.41 -1.90 -6.16
N THR A 266 -18.26 -1.97 -5.16
CA THR A 266 -17.91 -2.52 -3.84
C THR A 266 -18.05 -4.03 -3.83
N ASP A 267 -17.11 -4.71 -3.21
CA ASP A 267 -17.14 -6.16 -3.01
C ASP A 267 -16.43 -6.50 -1.69
N ASN A 268 -16.69 -7.67 -1.13
CA ASN A 268 -15.95 -8.16 0.03
C ASN A 268 -14.73 -9.01 -0.36
N PHE A 269 -14.57 -9.30 -1.64
CA PHE A 269 -13.51 -10.15 -2.19
C PHE A 269 -13.35 -11.49 -1.46
N GLY A 270 -14.47 -12.03 -0.95
CA GLY A 270 -14.52 -13.29 -0.22
C GLY A 270 -14.02 -13.23 1.22
N VAL A 271 -13.84 -12.03 1.78
CA VAL A 271 -13.37 -11.81 3.16
C VAL A 271 -14.50 -11.33 4.06
N ASP A 272 -14.70 -11.98 5.20
CA ASP A 272 -15.53 -11.48 6.29
C ASP A 272 -14.66 -11.16 7.50
N VAL A 273 -14.92 -10.02 8.15
CA VAL A 273 -14.12 -9.52 9.27
C VAL A 273 -15.02 -9.28 10.47
N ARG A 274 -14.62 -9.83 11.62
CA ARG A 274 -15.20 -9.52 12.93
C ARG A 274 -14.13 -8.99 13.85
N VAL A 275 -14.54 -8.05 14.69
CA VAL A 275 -13.73 -7.50 15.78
C VAL A 275 -14.44 -7.78 17.08
N MET A 276 -13.69 -8.24 18.08
CA MET A 276 -14.21 -8.48 19.42
C MET A 276 -13.25 -7.97 20.48
N GLU A 277 -13.80 -7.55 21.62
CA GLU A 277 -13.06 -7.16 22.81
C GLU A 277 -13.19 -8.26 23.86
N VAL A 278 -12.09 -8.54 24.54
CA VAL A 278 -12.01 -9.64 25.50
C VAL A 278 -11.46 -9.13 26.83
N HIS A 279 -12.18 -9.38 27.89
CA HIS A 279 -11.81 -8.94 29.24
C HIS A 279 -11.35 -10.11 30.16
N GLY A 280 -11.04 -11.28 29.57
CA GLY A 280 -10.57 -12.45 30.30
C GLY A 280 -10.72 -13.74 29.49
N VAL A 281 -10.41 -14.87 30.12
CA VAL A 281 -10.43 -16.19 29.45
C VAL A 281 -11.75 -16.95 29.65
N GLU A 282 -12.60 -16.52 30.59
CA GLU A 282 -13.86 -17.22 30.91
C GLU A 282 -14.87 -17.05 29.77
N GLY A 283 -15.41 -18.16 29.26
CA GLY A 283 -16.36 -18.16 28.14
C GLY A 283 -15.77 -17.79 26.74
N LEU A 284 -14.51 -17.39 26.67
CA LEU A 284 -13.87 -16.91 25.44
C LEU A 284 -13.97 -17.91 24.29
N ALA A 285 -13.74 -19.18 24.52
CA ALA A 285 -13.82 -20.21 23.47
C ALA A 285 -15.21 -20.31 22.83
N GLU A 286 -16.27 -20.11 23.61
CA GLU A 286 -17.64 -20.13 23.09
C GLU A 286 -17.95 -18.84 22.30
N GLU A 287 -17.48 -17.70 22.78
CA GLU A 287 -17.64 -16.42 22.13
C GLU A 287 -16.91 -16.37 20.78
N VAL A 288 -15.66 -16.86 20.72
CA VAL A 288 -14.90 -16.99 19.46
C VAL A 288 -15.64 -17.91 18.48
N ARG A 289 -16.12 -19.08 18.93
CA ARG A 289 -16.90 -20.00 18.09
C ARG A 289 -18.15 -19.35 17.53
N LYS A 290 -18.91 -18.63 18.34
CA LYS A 290 -20.12 -17.92 17.92
C LYS A 290 -19.79 -16.91 16.82
N ASN A 291 -18.78 -16.05 17.02
CA ASN A 291 -18.36 -15.07 16.03
C ASN A 291 -17.96 -15.74 14.71
N LEU A 292 -17.16 -16.82 14.75
CA LEU A 292 -16.67 -17.49 13.55
C LEU A 292 -17.75 -18.31 12.82
N LYS A 293 -18.71 -18.85 13.55
CA LYS A 293 -19.83 -19.64 12.97
C LYS A 293 -20.77 -18.76 12.14
N ASP A 294 -20.98 -17.53 12.56
CA ASP A 294 -21.89 -16.58 11.89
C ASP A 294 -21.26 -15.90 10.67
N MET A 295 -19.98 -16.15 10.38
CA MET A 295 -19.31 -15.64 9.18
C MET A 295 -19.63 -16.52 7.97
N SER A 296 -20.08 -15.89 6.88
CA SER A 296 -20.54 -16.57 5.67
C SER A 296 -19.48 -16.68 4.58
N GLU A 297 -18.47 -15.80 4.59
CA GLU A 297 -17.48 -15.76 3.52
C GLU A 297 -16.42 -16.87 3.64
N LYS A 298 -15.73 -17.09 2.52
CA LYS A 298 -14.67 -18.10 2.41
C LYS A 298 -13.51 -17.82 3.37
N TYR A 299 -13.10 -16.56 3.48
CA TYR A 299 -12.02 -16.11 4.33
C TYR A 299 -12.56 -15.40 5.55
N ARG A 300 -12.54 -16.09 6.69
CA ARG A 300 -12.99 -15.59 7.98
C ARG A 300 -11.82 -14.96 8.70
N CYS A 301 -11.96 -13.70 9.12
CA CYS A 301 -10.94 -12.94 9.80
C CYS A 301 -11.46 -12.44 11.14
N LEU A 302 -10.77 -12.81 12.23
CA LEU A 302 -11.12 -12.40 13.58
C LEU A 302 -10.00 -11.53 14.18
N ILE A 303 -10.33 -10.31 14.57
CA ILE A 303 -9.44 -9.43 15.32
C ILE A 303 -9.93 -9.38 16.77
N VAL A 304 -9.02 -9.58 17.70
CA VAL A 304 -9.34 -9.67 19.13
C VAL A 304 -8.51 -8.65 19.89
N TYR A 305 -9.18 -7.72 20.54
CA TYR A 305 -8.57 -6.77 21.48
C TYR A 305 -8.69 -7.31 22.91
N THR A 306 -7.58 -7.34 23.64
CA THR A 306 -7.55 -7.94 24.98
C THR A 306 -7.57 -6.92 26.12
N GLY A 307 -7.61 -5.62 25.79
CA GLY A 307 -7.35 -4.60 26.80
C GLY A 307 -5.93 -4.68 27.37
N LYS A 308 -5.71 -4.04 28.49
CA LYS A 308 -4.40 -3.99 29.19
C LYS A 308 -4.22 -5.21 30.12
N VAL A 309 -4.12 -6.41 29.54
CA VAL A 309 -3.90 -7.65 30.32
C VAL A 309 -2.42 -7.97 30.53
N GLY A 310 -2.12 -8.79 31.53
CA GLY A 310 -0.77 -9.30 31.78
C GLY A 310 -0.29 -10.26 30.67
N LEU A 311 1.04 -10.44 30.52
CA LEU A 311 1.60 -11.30 29.46
C LEU A 311 1.12 -12.76 29.54
N GLU A 312 0.94 -13.29 30.75
CA GLU A 312 0.46 -14.66 30.95
C GLU A 312 -1.00 -14.82 30.47
N GLU A 313 -1.85 -13.88 30.81
CA GLU A 313 -3.25 -13.86 30.40
C GLU A 313 -3.38 -13.63 28.87
N TYR A 314 -2.61 -12.71 28.31
CA TYR A 314 -2.50 -12.53 26.85
C TYR A 314 -2.12 -13.84 26.15
N GLY A 315 -1.14 -14.57 26.69
CA GLY A 315 -0.72 -15.87 26.14
C GLY A 315 -1.86 -16.91 26.19
N ARG A 316 -2.65 -16.95 27.27
CA ARG A 316 -3.82 -17.83 27.38
C ARG A 316 -4.93 -17.44 26.39
N ILE A 317 -5.26 -16.15 26.29
CA ILE A 317 -6.25 -15.63 25.32
C ILE A 317 -5.83 -16.01 23.92
N ARG A 318 -4.58 -15.69 23.52
CA ARG A 318 -4.08 -15.99 22.18
C ARG A 318 -4.15 -17.47 21.84
N LYS A 319 -3.84 -18.35 22.81
CA LYS A 319 -3.93 -19.80 22.60
C LYS A 319 -5.36 -20.25 22.36
N ILE A 320 -6.33 -19.77 23.16
CA ILE A 320 -7.75 -20.10 23.00
C ILE A 320 -8.25 -19.63 21.61
N VAL A 321 -7.90 -18.41 21.21
CA VAL A 321 -8.28 -17.86 19.91
C VAL A 321 -7.66 -18.67 18.76
N ASP A 322 -6.39 -19.06 18.86
CA ASP A 322 -5.72 -19.92 17.87
C ASP A 322 -6.42 -21.28 17.75
N ASP A 323 -6.63 -21.97 18.88
CA ASP A 323 -7.26 -23.30 18.91
C ASP A 323 -8.67 -23.29 18.30
N GLU A 324 -9.47 -22.27 18.58
CA GLU A 324 -10.81 -22.15 18.02
C GLU A 324 -10.78 -21.71 16.54
N SER A 325 -9.93 -20.74 16.17
CA SER A 325 -9.81 -20.26 14.79
C SER A 325 -9.39 -21.37 13.83
N ARG A 326 -8.50 -22.26 14.23
CA ARG A 326 -8.10 -23.44 13.44
C ARG A 326 -9.27 -24.35 13.09
N LYS A 327 -10.21 -24.56 14.01
CA LYS A 327 -11.40 -25.39 13.78
C LYS A 327 -12.30 -24.86 12.67
N PHE A 328 -12.30 -23.54 12.46
CA PHE A 328 -13.08 -22.85 11.44
C PHE A 328 -12.26 -22.45 10.21
N ASN A 329 -10.99 -22.83 10.14
CA ASN A 329 -10.06 -22.39 9.11
C ASN A 329 -10.07 -20.85 8.96
N ALA A 330 -10.05 -20.15 10.10
CA ALA A 330 -10.11 -18.69 10.17
C ALA A 330 -8.73 -18.09 10.42
N TRP A 331 -8.48 -16.91 9.85
CA TRP A 331 -7.35 -16.07 10.22
C TRP A 331 -7.69 -15.27 11.46
N PHE A 332 -6.70 -15.06 12.32
CA PHE A 332 -6.89 -14.24 13.50
C PHE A 332 -5.69 -13.35 13.80
N HIS A 333 -5.97 -12.27 14.50
CA HIS A 333 -4.95 -11.39 15.06
C HIS A 333 -5.38 -10.95 16.47
N VAL A 334 -4.49 -11.10 17.45
CA VAL A 334 -4.76 -10.71 18.84
C VAL A 334 -3.89 -9.51 19.17
N ILE A 335 -4.54 -8.42 19.56
CA ILE A 335 -3.93 -7.13 19.88
C ILE A 335 -4.04 -6.90 21.39
N ARG A 336 -2.92 -6.54 22.03
CA ARG A 336 -2.89 -6.16 23.43
C ARG A 336 -3.13 -4.66 23.53
N GLY A 337 -4.34 -4.27 23.90
CA GLY A 337 -4.76 -2.87 23.99
C GLY A 337 -6.24 -2.72 23.64
N GLU A 338 -6.73 -1.51 23.61
CA GLU A 338 -8.10 -1.18 23.25
C GLU A 338 -8.18 -0.64 21.81
N PRO A 339 -9.31 -0.80 21.08
CA PRO A 339 -9.42 -0.44 19.67
C PRO A 339 -9.12 1.03 19.35
N GLN A 340 -9.31 1.92 20.32
CA GLN A 340 -9.17 3.36 20.12
C GLN A 340 -7.81 3.93 20.53
N GLU A 341 -7.06 3.30 21.42
CA GLU A 341 -5.80 3.87 21.94
C GLU A 341 -4.67 3.85 20.89
N GLU A 342 -4.58 2.81 20.06
CA GLU A 342 -3.51 2.71 19.04
C GLU A 342 -3.72 3.68 17.87
N TYR A 343 -4.99 3.95 17.52
CA TYR A 343 -5.33 4.85 16.41
C TYR A 343 -5.28 6.34 16.82
N ILE A 344 -5.65 6.66 18.06
CA ILE A 344 -5.70 8.04 18.57
C ILE A 344 -4.32 8.50 19.06
N THR A 345 -3.56 7.66 19.74
CA THR A 345 -2.23 8.02 20.26
C THR A 345 -1.25 8.33 19.14
N LEU A 346 -1.28 7.58 18.04
CA LEU A 346 -0.48 7.85 16.84
C LEU A 346 -0.94 9.12 16.11
N LEU A 347 -2.23 9.48 16.16
CA LEU A 347 -2.75 10.68 15.50
C LEU A 347 -2.50 11.96 16.29
N GLU A 348 -2.50 11.92 17.61
CA GLU A 348 -2.22 13.09 18.46
C GLU A 348 -0.73 13.45 18.46
N GLU A 349 0.16 12.46 18.40
CA GLU A 349 1.61 12.67 18.30
C GLU A 349 2.03 13.27 16.94
N PHE A 350 1.31 12.95 15.84
CA PHE A 350 1.60 13.50 14.50
C PHE A 350 0.94 14.86 14.21
N ARG A 351 0.06 15.34 15.06
CA ARG A 351 -0.61 16.66 14.85
C ARG A 351 0.27 17.86 15.14
N SER A 352 1.38 17.71 15.85
CA SER A 352 2.11 18.86 16.32
C SER A 352 3.15 19.43 15.37
N ASP A 353 3.81 18.66 14.46
CA ASP A 353 4.92 19.28 13.70
C ASP A 353 5.20 18.67 12.30
N LEU A 354 4.64 19.31 11.30
CA LEU A 354 4.99 19.13 9.87
C LEU A 354 6.25 19.91 9.44
N LEU A 355 7.11 20.36 10.36
CA LEU A 355 8.14 21.35 10.02
C LEU A 355 9.58 20.87 10.07
N ASN A 356 9.93 19.70 10.65
CA ASN A 356 11.33 19.26 10.65
C ASN A 356 11.48 17.74 10.78
N ILE A 357 11.78 17.06 9.67
CA ILE A 357 11.96 15.59 9.63
C ILE A 357 13.09 15.15 10.58
N GLU A 358 14.18 15.89 10.63
CA GLU A 358 15.33 15.59 11.51
C GLU A 358 14.96 15.67 13.00
N GLU A 359 14.08 16.60 13.35
CA GLU A 359 13.60 16.78 14.71
C GLU A 359 12.65 15.67 15.14
N LEU A 360 11.77 15.23 14.24
CA LEU A 360 10.88 14.08 14.44
C LEU A 360 11.64 12.75 14.56
N GLU A 361 12.64 12.54 13.71
CA GLU A 361 13.53 11.36 13.80
C GLU A 361 14.27 11.35 15.13
N ARG A 362 14.78 12.50 15.58
CA ARG A 362 15.45 12.64 16.85
C ARG A 362 14.54 12.33 18.04
N GLU A 363 13.32 12.89 18.05
CA GLU A 363 12.33 12.60 19.11
C GLU A 363 11.91 11.14 19.14
N ALA A 364 11.69 10.52 17.97
CA ALA A 364 11.34 9.11 17.89
C ALA A 364 12.46 8.21 18.46
N ILE A 365 13.72 8.54 18.16
CA ILE A 365 14.89 7.84 18.68
C ILE A 365 14.99 8.07 20.20
N GLU A 366 14.81 9.30 20.68
CA GLU A 366 14.87 9.66 22.10
C GLU A 366 13.83 8.88 22.91
N LYS A 367 12.56 8.85 22.47
CA LYS A 367 11.50 8.04 23.07
C LYS A 367 11.80 6.54 23.06
N ALA A 368 12.40 6.04 21.99
CA ALA A 368 12.81 4.64 21.91
C ALA A 368 13.93 4.32 22.91
N LEU A 369 14.94 5.16 23.01
CA LEU A 369 16.04 5.02 23.96
C LEU A 369 15.55 5.05 25.40
N GLU A 370 14.66 5.98 25.76
CA GLU A 370 14.02 6.04 27.08
C GLU A 370 13.22 4.76 27.38
N LYS A 371 12.44 4.29 26.44
CA LYS A 371 11.61 3.07 26.60
C LYS A 371 12.46 1.83 26.90
N PHE A 372 13.66 1.75 26.33
CA PHE A 372 14.59 0.65 26.56
C PHE A 372 15.60 0.94 27.69
N GLY A 373 15.55 2.12 28.33
CA GLY A 373 16.44 2.51 29.41
C GLY A 373 17.90 2.68 28.95
N LEU A 374 18.09 3.02 27.66
CA LEU A 374 19.43 3.17 27.08
C LEU A 374 19.89 4.63 27.17
N LYS A 375 21.09 4.85 27.69
CA LYS A 375 21.72 6.17 27.83
C LYS A 375 22.66 6.44 26.65
N ILE A 376 22.10 6.54 25.46
CA ILE A 376 22.81 6.83 24.21
C ILE A 376 22.31 8.18 23.69
N SER A 377 23.22 8.98 23.09
CA SER A 377 22.80 10.22 22.43
C SER A 377 21.92 9.91 21.19
N PRO A 378 20.73 10.49 21.05
CA PRO A 378 19.93 10.36 19.84
C PRO A 378 20.70 10.72 18.55
N THR A 379 21.58 11.72 18.61
CA THR A 379 22.44 12.11 17.49
C THR A 379 23.38 10.99 17.05
N THR A 380 23.96 10.24 17.98
CA THR A 380 24.84 9.10 17.64
C THR A 380 24.08 8.01 16.88
N ILE A 381 22.81 7.76 17.23
CA ILE A 381 21.97 6.82 16.49
C ILE A 381 21.60 7.36 15.11
N MET A 382 21.30 8.66 15.00
CA MET A 382 21.00 9.30 13.70
C MET A 382 22.23 9.24 12.77
N ASP A 383 23.42 9.48 13.28
CA ASP A 383 24.68 9.39 12.54
C ASP A 383 24.92 7.96 12.03
N LEU A 384 24.61 6.95 12.85
CA LEU A 384 24.69 5.54 12.44
C LEU A 384 23.70 5.22 11.31
N ILE A 385 22.44 5.64 11.45
CA ILE A 385 21.41 5.44 10.44
C ILE A 385 21.80 6.14 9.12
N SER A 386 22.26 7.39 9.19
CA SER A 386 22.72 8.16 8.04
C SER A 386 23.93 7.50 7.36
N THR A 387 24.90 7.04 8.14
CA THR A 387 26.09 6.35 7.63
C THR A 387 25.74 5.05 6.90
N LEU A 388 24.87 4.23 7.49
CA LEU A 388 24.39 2.98 6.87
C LEU A 388 23.48 3.22 5.65
N GLY A 389 22.84 4.38 5.56
CA GLY A 389 21.97 4.80 4.47
C GLY A 389 22.69 5.52 3.32
N ARG A 390 24.02 5.73 3.39
CA ARG A 390 24.78 6.40 2.31
C ARG A 390 24.63 5.66 0.99
N GLU A 391 24.23 6.38 -0.05
CA GLU A 391 24.11 5.86 -1.41
C GLU A 391 25.46 5.93 -2.14
N TYR A 392 25.63 5.01 -3.11
CA TYR A 392 26.83 4.94 -3.94
C TYR A 392 26.85 6.11 -4.93
N GLY A 393 27.88 6.95 -4.93
CA GLY A 393 28.12 7.96 -5.97
C GLY A 393 28.49 7.32 -7.30
N GLU A 394 28.15 7.96 -8.41
CA GLU A 394 28.57 7.52 -9.75
C GLU A 394 30.11 7.47 -9.83
N GLY A 395 30.62 6.27 -10.22
CA GLY A 395 32.06 6.04 -10.41
C GLY A 395 32.78 5.32 -9.27
N MET A 396 32.15 5.10 -8.12
CA MET A 396 32.75 4.33 -7.01
C MET A 396 32.55 2.81 -7.17
N ARG A 397 33.55 2.01 -6.86
CA ARG A 397 33.40 0.56 -6.79
C ARG A 397 32.62 0.19 -5.53
N LYS A 398 31.62 -0.67 -5.68
CA LYS A 398 30.78 -1.14 -4.57
C LYS A 398 31.58 -1.70 -3.37
N ALA A 399 32.76 -2.28 -3.62
CA ALA A 399 33.65 -2.80 -2.59
C ALA A 399 34.25 -1.67 -1.75
N ASP A 400 34.73 -0.63 -2.40
CA ASP A 400 35.44 0.50 -1.74
C ASP A 400 34.46 1.30 -0.86
N VAL A 401 33.22 1.52 -1.31
CA VAL A 401 32.18 2.20 -0.53
C VAL A 401 31.70 1.34 0.63
N ASN A 402 31.56 0.03 0.44
CA ASN A 402 31.19 -0.87 1.53
C ASN A 402 32.27 -0.88 2.64
N GLU A 403 33.53 -0.82 2.29
CA GLU A 403 34.64 -0.78 3.24
C GLU A 403 34.63 0.54 4.03
N GLU A 404 34.50 1.70 3.35
CA GLU A 404 34.40 3.01 3.99
C GLU A 404 33.17 3.15 4.90
N VAL A 405 31.98 2.75 4.43
CA VAL A 405 30.74 2.75 5.23
C VAL A 405 30.84 1.82 6.42
N THR A 406 31.49 0.66 6.25
CA THR A 406 31.70 -0.29 7.36
C THR A 406 32.63 0.30 8.41
N ASP A 407 33.75 0.92 8.00
CA ASP A 407 34.71 1.53 8.92
C ASP A 407 34.11 2.72 9.68
N ASP A 408 33.33 3.56 9.00
CA ASP A 408 32.63 4.67 9.65
C ASP A 408 31.54 4.19 10.61
N ALA A 409 30.74 3.19 10.21
CA ALA A 409 29.74 2.59 11.09
C ALA A 409 30.36 1.91 12.32
N LEU A 410 31.53 1.26 12.19
CA LEU A 410 32.24 0.66 13.31
C LEU A 410 32.72 1.73 14.33
N LYS A 411 33.21 2.88 13.86
CA LYS A 411 33.59 3.99 14.76
C LYS A 411 32.39 4.49 15.56
N ILE A 412 31.23 4.65 14.91
CA ILE A 412 30.01 5.09 15.59
C ILE A 412 29.52 4.03 16.59
N LEU A 413 29.60 2.74 16.24
CA LEU A 413 29.27 1.65 17.15
C LEU A 413 30.20 1.62 18.38
N GLU A 414 31.51 1.87 18.21
CA GLU A 414 32.44 2.01 19.33
C GLU A 414 32.02 3.15 20.25
N GLN A 415 31.63 4.30 19.71
CA GLN A 415 31.11 5.42 20.48
C GLN A 415 29.84 5.04 21.26
N ILE A 416 28.88 4.34 20.63
CA ILE A 416 27.67 3.82 21.29
C ILE A 416 28.05 2.91 22.46
N PHE A 417 29.02 2.00 22.30
CA PHE A 417 29.47 1.12 23.36
C PHE A 417 30.11 1.88 24.52
N GLU A 418 30.81 2.97 24.25
CA GLU A 418 31.36 3.82 25.32
C GLU A 418 30.29 4.63 26.06
N GLU A 419 29.24 5.08 25.37
CA GLU A 419 28.09 5.73 25.99
C GLU A 419 27.28 4.75 26.87
N LEU A 420 27.13 3.50 26.46
CA LEU A 420 26.44 2.45 27.22
C LEU A 420 27.19 2.00 28.50
N LYS A 421 28.51 2.25 28.59
CA LYS A 421 29.32 1.92 29.79
C LYS A 421 29.23 3.00 30.88
N LYS A 422 28.70 4.17 30.56
CA LYS A 422 28.51 5.30 31.49
C LYS A 422 27.12 5.27 32.14
#